data_36be553ac11d02fe5dec591466eacaa6
#
_entry.id   36be553ac11d02fe5dec591466eacaa6
#
_cell.length_a   1.000
_cell.length_b   1.000
_cell.length_c   1.000
_cell.angle_alpha   90.00
_cell.angle_beta   90.00
_cell.angle_gamma   90.00
#
_symmetry.space_group_name_H-M   'P 1'
#
loop_
_entity.id
_entity.type
_entity.pdbx_description
1 polymer ?
#
loop_
_entity_poly.entity_id
_entity_poly.type
_entity_poly.pdbx_seq_one_letter_code
_entity_poly.pdbx_strand_id
1 'polypeptide(L)'
;MCEERKKLLEIKHLKKYFPIPRKITEVLSKKPQKSVKAVDDITLDIYEDEILALVGESGCGKSSFARTIIRLYDPDSGQIIMDGKDITKMSKKELRPLKRNSQMVFQDPYSSLNARMMVGDMLKEEFLYHHICEPSEVDGKIKDILEKVGLSDDAIDRFPSEFSGGQRQRIGIARALA
;
A
#
# COMPACT_ATOMS: atom_id res chain seq x y z
N MET A 1 34.57 -2.33 -10.35
CA MET A 1 33.54 -3.38 -10.25
C MET A 1 32.27 -2.65 -9.86
N CYS A 2 31.27 -2.58 -10.73
CA CYS A 2 29.94 -2.09 -10.32
C CYS A 2 29.36 -3.14 -9.37
N GLU A 3 29.13 -2.78 -8.11
CA GLU A 3 28.32 -3.60 -7.23
C GLU A 3 26.94 -3.76 -7.88
N GLU A 4 26.55 -4.98 -8.18
CA GLU A 4 25.18 -5.27 -8.62
C GLU A 4 24.23 -4.91 -7.50
N ARG A 5 23.47 -3.82 -7.67
CA ARG A 5 22.45 -3.42 -6.71
C ARG A 5 21.41 -4.52 -6.57
N LYS A 6 21.07 -4.87 -5.35
CA LYS A 6 20.02 -5.85 -5.09
C LYS A 6 18.66 -5.32 -5.57
N LYS A 7 17.95 -6.12 -6.38
CA LYS A 7 16.59 -5.80 -6.79
C LYS A 7 15.61 -6.13 -5.67
N LEU A 8 14.85 -5.14 -5.22
CA LEU A 8 13.76 -5.32 -4.27
C LEU A 8 12.46 -5.71 -4.95
N LEU A 9 12.18 -5.13 -6.13
CA LEU A 9 10.96 -5.40 -6.87
C LEU A 9 11.27 -5.51 -8.36
N GLU A 10 10.85 -6.63 -8.97
CA GLU A 10 10.91 -6.82 -10.41
C GLU A 10 9.48 -6.96 -10.94
N ILE A 11 9.14 -6.16 -11.92
CA ILE A 11 7.84 -6.14 -12.57
C ILE A 11 8.04 -6.47 -14.05
N LYS A 12 7.34 -7.52 -14.53
CA LYS A 12 7.48 -7.98 -15.91
C LYS A 12 6.12 -8.05 -16.59
N HIS A 13 5.94 -7.26 -17.66
CA HIS A 13 4.74 -7.25 -18.50
C HIS A 13 3.43 -7.12 -17.72
N LEU A 14 3.42 -6.30 -16.65
CA LEU A 14 2.29 -6.18 -15.74
C LEU A 14 1.10 -5.52 -16.43
N LYS A 15 -0.08 -6.16 -16.27
CA LYS A 15 -1.35 -5.63 -16.77
C LYS A 15 -2.40 -5.63 -15.65
N LYS A 16 -3.16 -4.52 -15.61
CA LYS A 16 -4.35 -4.43 -14.76
C LYS A 16 -5.45 -3.67 -15.47
N TYR A 17 -6.57 -4.35 -15.70
CA TYR A 17 -7.73 -3.82 -16.39
C TYR A 17 -8.94 -3.83 -15.46
N PHE A 18 -9.74 -2.79 -15.52
CA PHE A 18 -10.98 -2.71 -14.76
C PHE A 18 -12.17 -2.86 -15.71
N PRO A 19 -13.00 -3.90 -15.54
CA PRO A 19 -14.16 -4.10 -16.40
C PRO A 19 -15.19 -3.00 -16.18
N ILE A 20 -15.72 -2.44 -17.26
CA ILE A 20 -16.82 -1.46 -17.22
C ILE A 20 -18.12 -2.23 -16.99
N PRO A 21 -18.94 -1.86 -15.97
CA PRO A 21 -20.25 -2.49 -15.77
C PRO A 21 -21.11 -2.41 -17.03
N ARG A 22 -21.70 -3.54 -17.43
CA ARG A 22 -22.60 -3.61 -18.60
C ARG A 22 -24.03 -3.27 -18.22
N LYS A 23 -24.74 -2.59 -19.11
CA LYS A 23 -26.20 -2.47 -19.04
C LYS A 23 -26.83 -3.84 -19.35
N ILE A 24 -28.00 -4.12 -18.79
CA ILE A 24 -28.74 -5.38 -19.02
C ILE A 24 -28.95 -5.62 -20.53
N THR A 25 -29.23 -4.57 -21.30
CA THR A 25 -29.38 -4.62 -22.76
C THR A 25 -28.10 -5.05 -23.49
N GLU A 26 -26.92 -4.71 -22.96
CA GLU A 26 -25.62 -5.08 -23.54
C GLU A 26 -25.26 -6.53 -23.22
N VAL A 27 -25.72 -7.05 -22.08
CA VAL A 27 -25.56 -8.45 -21.68
C VAL A 27 -26.42 -9.34 -22.62
N LEU A 28 -27.67 -8.97 -22.84
CA LEU A 28 -28.60 -9.66 -23.75
C LEU A 28 -28.11 -9.67 -25.19
N SER A 29 -27.47 -8.58 -25.64
CA SER A 29 -26.93 -8.47 -27.02
C SER A 29 -25.55 -9.11 -27.21
N LYS A 30 -25.01 -9.83 -26.20
CA LYS A 30 -23.68 -10.51 -26.20
C LYS A 30 -22.51 -9.62 -26.65
N LYS A 31 -22.60 -8.30 -26.45
CA LYS A 31 -21.50 -7.40 -26.78
C LYS A 31 -20.28 -7.71 -25.91
N PRO A 32 -19.05 -7.61 -26.40
CA PRO A 32 -17.84 -7.83 -25.63
C PRO A 32 -17.76 -6.81 -24.49
N GLN A 33 -17.29 -7.26 -23.31
CA GLN A 33 -17.13 -6.39 -22.17
C GLN A 33 -15.97 -5.42 -22.42
N LYS A 34 -16.24 -4.13 -22.30
CA LYS A 34 -15.22 -3.09 -22.35
C LYS A 34 -14.49 -3.03 -21.00
N SER A 35 -13.21 -2.71 -21.01
CA SER A 35 -12.40 -2.51 -19.81
C SER A 35 -11.57 -1.24 -19.93
N VAL A 36 -11.28 -0.62 -18.80
CA VAL A 36 -10.29 0.45 -18.69
C VAL A 36 -8.95 -0.22 -18.46
N LYS A 37 -8.00 -0.01 -19.36
CA LYS A 37 -6.63 -0.50 -19.26
C LYS A 37 -5.84 0.45 -18.36
N ALA A 38 -5.91 0.25 -17.05
CA ALA A 38 -5.27 1.15 -16.09
C ALA A 38 -3.75 0.92 -16.00
N VAL A 39 -3.30 -0.30 -16.21
CA VAL A 39 -1.89 -0.70 -16.34
C VAL A 39 -1.83 -1.61 -17.56
N ASP A 40 -1.03 -1.26 -18.56
CA ASP A 40 -0.93 -2.02 -19.80
C ASP A 40 0.52 -2.22 -20.20
N ASP A 41 1.03 -3.42 -19.90
CA ASP A 41 2.36 -3.92 -20.27
C ASP A 41 3.54 -3.12 -19.68
N ILE A 42 3.53 -2.92 -18.35
CA ILE A 42 4.63 -2.23 -17.65
C ILE A 42 5.69 -3.23 -17.21
N THR A 43 6.94 -2.93 -17.55
CA THR A 43 8.14 -3.65 -17.08
C THR A 43 9.09 -2.64 -16.45
N LEU A 44 9.46 -2.86 -15.17
CA LEU A 44 10.47 -2.07 -14.48
C LEU A 44 11.01 -2.82 -13.26
N ASP A 45 12.19 -2.40 -12.81
CA ASP A 45 12.82 -2.90 -11.59
C ASP A 45 12.97 -1.74 -10.58
N ILE A 46 12.88 -2.07 -9.29
CA ILE A 46 13.20 -1.15 -8.18
C ILE A 46 14.29 -1.80 -7.35
N TYR A 47 15.34 -1.03 -7.08
CA TYR A 47 16.53 -1.50 -6.37
C TYR A 47 16.48 -1.08 -4.89
N GLU A 48 17.33 -1.73 -4.09
CA GLU A 48 17.54 -1.36 -2.70
C GLU A 48 18.07 0.08 -2.60
N ASP A 49 17.59 0.85 -1.63
CA ASP A 49 17.91 2.25 -1.41
C ASP A 49 17.61 3.20 -2.60
N GLU A 50 16.67 2.81 -3.48
CA GLU A 50 16.24 3.61 -4.60
C GLU A 50 14.96 4.39 -4.30
N ILE A 51 14.91 5.64 -4.74
CA ILE A 51 13.68 6.44 -4.80
C ILE A 51 13.22 6.50 -6.26
N LEU A 52 12.16 5.75 -6.58
CA LEU A 52 11.55 5.77 -7.90
C LEU A 52 10.34 6.71 -7.91
N ALA A 53 10.39 7.75 -8.75
CA ALA A 53 9.27 8.66 -8.95
C ALA A 53 8.41 8.25 -10.16
N LEU A 54 7.10 8.09 -9.96
CA LEU A 54 6.13 7.81 -11.01
C LEU A 54 5.39 9.07 -11.39
N VAL A 55 5.67 9.62 -12.59
CA VAL A 55 5.14 10.90 -13.07
C VAL A 55 4.15 10.67 -14.22
N GLY A 56 3.14 11.51 -14.34
CA GLY A 56 2.14 11.48 -15.41
C GLY A 56 0.87 12.22 -15.04
N GLU A 57 -0.03 12.40 -15.99
CA GLU A 57 -1.30 13.11 -15.81
C GLU A 57 -2.23 12.46 -14.78
N SER A 58 -3.21 13.23 -14.28
CA SER A 58 -4.25 12.67 -13.42
C SER A 58 -5.06 11.62 -14.19
N GLY A 59 -5.32 10.47 -13.54
CA GLY A 59 -6.08 9.37 -14.17
C GLY A 59 -5.28 8.45 -15.08
N CYS A 60 -3.98 8.67 -15.34
CA CYS A 60 -3.17 7.80 -16.22
C CYS A 60 -2.80 6.42 -15.63
N GLY A 61 -3.28 6.07 -14.44
CA GLY A 61 -3.09 4.74 -13.87
C GLY A 61 -2.02 4.60 -12.78
N LYS A 62 -1.30 5.67 -12.38
CA LYS A 62 -0.25 5.64 -11.34
C LYS A 62 -0.68 4.95 -10.04
N SER A 63 -1.82 5.37 -9.49
CA SER A 63 -2.35 4.77 -8.25
C SER A 63 -2.80 3.32 -8.45
N SER A 64 -3.30 2.97 -9.63
CA SER A 64 -3.65 1.59 -9.97
C SER A 64 -2.41 0.72 -10.06
N PHE A 65 -1.35 1.22 -10.67
CA PHE A 65 -0.06 0.56 -10.74
C PHE A 65 0.51 0.33 -9.34
N ALA A 66 0.64 1.40 -8.52
CA ALA A 66 1.14 1.29 -7.14
C ALA A 66 0.36 0.26 -6.30
N ARG A 67 -0.98 0.26 -6.39
CA ARG A 67 -1.82 -0.72 -5.68
C ARG A 67 -1.69 -2.14 -6.23
N THR A 68 -1.37 -2.30 -7.51
CA THR A 68 -1.20 -3.62 -8.12
C THR A 68 0.14 -4.25 -7.72
N ILE A 69 1.24 -3.48 -7.68
CA ILE A 69 2.57 -4.00 -7.33
C ILE A 69 2.64 -4.50 -5.89
N ILE A 70 1.89 -3.89 -4.95
CA ILE A 70 1.79 -4.35 -3.56
C ILE A 70 0.63 -5.34 -3.34
N ARG A 71 0.01 -5.83 -4.43
CA ARG A 71 -1.09 -6.82 -4.38
C ARG A 71 -2.31 -6.38 -3.55
N LEU A 72 -2.66 -5.07 -3.57
CA LEU A 72 -3.99 -4.58 -3.19
C LEU A 72 -4.99 -4.84 -4.32
N TYR A 73 -4.55 -4.79 -5.58
CA TYR A 73 -5.28 -5.27 -6.74
C TYR A 73 -4.57 -6.48 -7.31
N ASP A 74 -5.32 -7.53 -7.63
CA ASP A 74 -4.77 -8.68 -8.32
C ASP A 74 -4.44 -8.30 -9.76
N PRO A 75 -3.24 -8.60 -10.28
CA PRO A 75 -2.90 -8.37 -11.67
C PRO A 75 -3.70 -9.29 -12.60
N ASP A 76 -4.01 -8.84 -13.80
CA ASP A 76 -4.67 -9.66 -14.82
C ASP A 76 -3.65 -10.50 -15.57
N SER A 77 -2.43 -9.99 -15.77
CA SER A 77 -1.30 -10.74 -16.32
C SER A 77 0.03 -10.06 -15.96
N GLY A 78 1.14 -10.71 -16.30
CA GLY A 78 2.48 -10.29 -15.96
C GLY A 78 2.99 -10.97 -14.70
N GLN A 79 4.10 -10.45 -14.17
CA GLN A 79 4.78 -11.03 -13.02
C GLN A 79 5.25 -9.93 -12.07
N ILE A 80 5.14 -10.20 -10.77
CA ILE A 80 5.63 -9.34 -9.69
C ILE A 80 6.52 -10.18 -8.80
N ILE A 81 7.81 -9.86 -8.74
CA ILE A 81 8.79 -10.55 -7.90
C ILE A 81 9.24 -9.54 -6.84
N MET A 82 9.01 -9.87 -5.57
CA MET A 82 9.39 -9.05 -4.41
C MET A 82 10.44 -9.78 -3.60
N ASP A 83 11.60 -9.16 -3.42
CA ASP A 83 12.77 -9.74 -2.73
C ASP A 83 13.07 -11.20 -3.19
N GLY A 84 13.09 -11.39 -4.52
CA GLY A 84 13.35 -12.68 -5.17
C GLY A 84 12.18 -13.68 -5.15
N LYS A 85 11.02 -13.34 -4.55
CA LYS A 85 9.84 -14.20 -4.48
C LYS A 85 8.77 -13.75 -5.44
N ASP A 86 8.28 -14.64 -6.29
CA ASP A 86 7.11 -14.36 -7.15
C ASP A 86 5.82 -14.30 -6.32
N ILE A 87 5.28 -13.09 -6.18
CA ILE A 87 4.06 -12.84 -5.43
C ILE A 87 2.81 -12.75 -6.31
N THR A 88 2.94 -12.94 -7.62
CA THR A 88 1.90 -12.66 -8.62
C THR A 88 0.59 -13.40 -8.35
N LYS A 89 0.69 -14.68 -7.97
CA LYS A 89 -0.47 -15.56 -7.76
C LYS A 89 -0.63 -16.02 -6.31
N MET A 90 0.16 -15.48 -5.38
CA MET A 90 0.06 -15.83 -3.97
C MET A 90 -1.33 -15.50 -3.42
N SER A 91 -1.86 -16.38 -2.58
CA SER A 91 -3.08 -16.17 -1.82
C SER A 91 -2.88 -15.05 -0.77
N LYS A 92 -3.97 -14.50 -0.26
CA LYS A 92 -3.92 -13.48 0.82
C LYS A 92 -3.17 -13.98 2.06
N LYS A 93 -3.25 -15.28 2.37
CA LYS A 93 -2.57 -15.89 3.51
C LYS A 93 -1.05 -15.92 3.31
N GLU A 94 -0.60 -16.26 2.10
CA GLU A 94 0.82 -16.29 1.74
C GLU A 94 1.43 -14.89 1.62
N LEU A 95 0.63 -13.90 1.19
CA LEU A 95 1.05 -12.50 1.09
C LEU A 95 1.21 -11.81 2.46
N ARG A 96 0.47 -12.28 3.50
CA ARG A 96 0.45 -11.63 4.81
C ARG A 96 1.83 -11.35 5.41
N PRO A 97 2.78 -12.31 5.48
CA PRO A 97 4.12 -12.05 6.01
C PRO A 97 4.95 -11.08 5.15
N LEU A 98 4.68 -11.02 3.83
CA LEU A 98 5.39 -10.15 2.91
C LEU A 98 4.89 -8.71 2.95
N LYS A 99 3.62 -8.50 3.32
CA LYS A 99 3.03 -7.16 3.45
C LYS A 99 3.67 -6.32 4.56
N ARG A 100 4.29 -6.94 5.54
CA ARG A 100 5.10 -6.26 6.54
C ARG A 100 6.25 -5.46 5.90
N ASN A 101 6.85 -5.97 4.83
CA ASN A 101 7.98 -5.33 4.15
C ASN A 101 7.55 -4.35 3.05
N SER A 102 6.24 -4.17 2.82
CA SER A 102 5.72 -3.31 1.75
C SER A 102 4.47 -2.60 2.22
N GLN A 103 4.61 -1.34 2.55
CA GLN A 103 3.55 -0.50 3.09
C GLN A 103 3.16 0.61 2.11
N MET A 104 1.93 1.10 2.23
CA MET A 104 1.42 2.20 1.41
C MET A 104 0.87 3.32 2.28
N VAL A 105 1.37 4.52 2.06
CA VAL A 105 0.77 5.75 2.59
C VAL A 105 -0.20 6.30 1.55
N PHE A 106 -1.47 6.46 1.91
CA PHE A 106 -2.49 6.95 1.01
C PHE A 106 -2.46 8.49 0.90
N GLN A 107 -2.79 8.99 -0.28
CA GLN A 107 -2.82 10.43 -0.56
C GLN A 107 -3.88 11.17 0.26
N ASP A 108 -5.03 10.54 0.52
CA ASP A 108 -6.09 11.12 1.34
C ASP A 108 -5.99 10.59 2.78
N PRO A 109 -5.52 11.43 3.74
CA PRO A 109 -5.40 11.03 5.13
C PRO A 109 -6.76 10.89 5.83
N TYR A 110 -7.83 11.51 5.31
CA TYR A 110 -9.16 11.42 5.91
C TYR A 110 -9.79 10.04 5.73
N SER A 111 -9.70 9.48 4.54
CA SER A 111 -10.26 8.15 4.23
C SER A 111 -9.36 7.00 4.68
N SER A 112 -8.09 7.26 4.98
CA SER A 112 -7.12 6.24 5.35
C SER A 112 -7.10 5.88 6.83
N LEU A 113 -7.60 6.75 7.71
CA LEU A 113 -7.63 6.55 9.17
C LEU A 113 -9.05 6.21 9.63
N ASN A 114 -9.16 5.29 10.59
CA ASN A 114 -10.44 4.99 11.22
C ASN A 114 -10.81 6.11 12.21
N ALA A 115 -11.77 6.96 11.84
CA ALA A 115 -12.20 8.09 12.66
C ALA A 115 -12.80 7.71 14.03
N ARG A 116 -13.10 6.41 14.26
CA ARG A 116 -13.70 5.89 15.50
C ARG A 116 -12.68 5.23 16.43
N MET A 117 -11.40 5.23 16.08
CA MET A 117 -10.32 4.67 16.89
C MET A 117 -9.37 5.79 17.31
N MET A 118 -8.85 5.71 18.51
CA MET A 118 -7.75 6.57 18.95
C MET A 118 -6.48 6.24 18.16
N VAL A 119 -5.58 7.20 18.03
CA VAL A 119 -4.33 7.02 17.29
C VAL A 119 -3.49 5.89 17.92
N GLY A 120 -3.41 5.83 19.24
CA GLY A 120 -2.70 4.77 19.98
C GLY A 120 -3.25 3.39 19.63
N ASP A 121 -4.57 3.21 19.59
CA ASP A 121 -5.20 1.93 19.29
C ASP A 121 -4.91 1.49 17.84
N MET A 122 -4.93 2.42 16.88
CA MET A 122 -4.60 2.12 15.49
C MET A 122 -3.15 1.64 15.33
N LEU A 123 -2.20 2.31 16.01
CA LEU A 123 -0.80 1.90 15.97
C LEU A 123 -0.57 0.58 16.69
N LYS A 124 -1.24 0.38 17.83
CA LYS A 124 -1.20 -0.86 18.61
C LYS A 124 -1.69 -2.07 17.80
N GLU A 125 -2.75 -1.89 17.02
CA GLU A 125 -3.28 -2.94 16.15
C GLU A 125 -2.21 -3.41 15.16
N GLU A 126 -1.47 -2.50 14.52
CA GLU A 126 -0.41 -2.85 13.54
C GLU A 126 0.73 -3.64 14.20
N PHE A 127 1.22 -3.20 15.36
CA PHE A 127 2.29 -3.91 16.09
C PHE A 127 1.87 -5.33 16.48
N LEU A 128 0.66 -5.49 17.00
CA LEU A 128 0.15 -6.79 17.45
C LEU A 128 -0.21 -7.69 16.27
N TYR A 129 -0.82 -7.13 15.22
CA TYR A 129 -1.21 -7.90 14.03
C TYR A 129 0.00 -8.50 13.31
N HIS A 130 1.07 -7.75 13.21
CA HIS A 130 2.30 -8.18 12.55
C HIS A 130 3.30 -8.88 13.48
N HIS A 131 2.98 -9.04 14.76
CA HIS A 131 3.85 -9.65 15.78
C HIS A 131 5.26 -9.02 15.80
N ILE A 132 5.31 -7.68 15.81
CA ILE A 132 6.56 -6.91 15.70
C ILE A 132 7.29 -6.87 17.04
N CYS A 133 6.53 -6.86 18.16
CA CYS A 133 7.05 -6.83 19.51
C CYS A 133 6.07 -7.51 20.49
N GLU A 134 6.53 -7.76 21.70
CA GLU A 134 5.68 -8.26 22.77
C GLU A 134 4.66 -7.20 23.22
N PRO A 135 3.47 -7.61 23.71
CA PRO A 135 2.44 -6.67 24.14
C PRO A 135 2.90 -5.65 25.19
N SER A 136 3.86 -6.02 26.03
CA SER A 136 4.45 -5.14 27.05
C SER A 136 5.33 -4.02 26.49
N GLU A 137 5.82 -4.15 25.27
CA GLU A 137 6.71 -3.20 24.60
C GLU A 137 5.97 -2.23 23.68
N VAL A 138 4.71 -2.50 23.37
CA VAL A 138 3.93 -1.78 22.34
C VAL A 138 3.83 -0.29 22.65
N ASP A 139 3.54 0.08 23.89
CA ASP A 139 3.36 1.49 24.28
C ASP A 139 4.66 2.31 24.10
N GLY A 140 5.81 1.71 24.39
CA GLY A 140 7.12 2.33 24.11
C GLY A 140 7.35 2.51 22.60
N LYS A 141 7.06 1.50 21.81
CA LYS A 141 7.18 1.55 20.35
C LYS A 141 6.28 2.60 19.71
N ILE A 142 5.06 2.76 20.23
CA ILE A 142 4.12 3.80 19.75
C ILE A 142 4.72 5.19 19.97
N LYS A 143 5.27 5.47 21.17
CA LYS A 143 5.92 6.76 21.47
C LYS A 143 7.10 7.03 20.55
N ASP A 144 7.98 6.05 20.37
CA ASP A 144 9.13 6.15 19.46
C ASP A 144 8.72 6.49 18.00
N ILE A 145 7.62 5.90 17.52
CA ILE A 145 7.13 6.19 16.17
C ILE A 145 6.48 7.58 16.09
N LEU A 146 5.70 7.98 17.09
CA LEU A 146 5.09 9.31 17.12
C LEU A 146 6.17 10.40 17.14
N GLU A 147 7.21 10.23 17.92
CA GLU A 147 8.36 11.14 17.92
C GLU A 147 9.05 11.22 16.55
N LYS A 148 9.29 10.08 15.89
CA LYS A 148 9.90 10.02 14.54
C LYS A 148 9.10 10.79 13.49
N VAL A 149 7.78 10.84 13.62
CA VAL A 149 6.92 11.60 12.69
C VAL A 149 6.61 13.02 13.18
N GLY A 150 7.22 13.44 14.30
CA GLY A 150 7.08 14.79 14.89
C GLY A 150 5.69 15.04 15.48
N LEU A 151 5.13 14.03 16.14
CA LEU A 151 3.92 14.13 16.96
C LEU A 151 4.28 13.91 18.42
N SER A 152 3.56 14.56 19.32
CA SER A 152 3.73 14.43 20.76
C SER A 152 2.99 13.20 21.32
N ASP A 153 3.39 12.74 22.50
CA ASP A 153 2.82 11.55 23.16
C ASP A 153 1.32 11.67 23.44
N ASP A 154 0.79 12.89 23.65
CA ASP A 154 -0.64 13.14 23.84
C ASP A 154 -1.50 12.76 22.62
N ALA A 155 -0.86 12.57 21.48
CA ALA A 155 -1.54 12.06 20.29
C ALA A 155 -2.12 10.64 20.48
N ILE A 156 -1.59 9.86 21.41
CA ILE A 156 -2.01 8.46 21.67
C ILE A 156 -3.49 8.41 22.02
N ASP A 157 -3.95 9.31 22.90
CA ASP A 157 -5.32 9.30 23.46
C ASP A 157 -6.31 10.15 22.66
N ARG A 158 -5.93 10.60 21.46
CA ARG A 158 -6.75 11.49 20.64
C ARG A 158 -7.29 10.77 19.40
N PHE A 159 -8.44 11.24 18.92
CA PHE A 159 -9.06 10.75 17.69
C PHE A 159 -8.51 11.47 16.46
N PRO A 160 -8.49 10.84 15.27
CA PRO A 160 -8.05 11.49 14.03
C PRO A 160 -8.76 12.80 13.72
N SER A 161 -10.01 12.98 14.14
CA SER A 161 -10.78 14.21 13.94
C SER A 161 -10.19 15.44 14.62
N GLU A 162 -9.39 15.24 15.67
CA GLU A 162 -8.79 16.32 16.47
C GLU A 162 -7.47 16.85 15.90
N PHE A 163 -7.03 16.28 14.76
CA PHE A 163 -5.76 16.62 14.13
C PHE A 163 -5.96 17.40 12.82
N SER A 164 -5.02 18.28 12.49
CA SER A 164 -4.95 18.91 11.19
C SER A 164 -4.68 17.91 10.07
N GLY A 165 -4.93 18.28 8.80
CA GLY A 165 -4.66 17.41 7.66
C GLY A 165 -3.21 16.94 7.59
N GLY A 166 -2.24 17.82 7.87
CA GLY A 166 -0.82 17.48 7.92
C GLY A 166 -0.46 16.52 9.06
N GLN A 167 -1.07 16.70 10.24
CA GLN A 167 -0.88 15.77 11.36
C GLN A 167 -1.50 14.40 11.06
N ARG A 168 -2.67 14.33 10.43
CA ARG A 168 -3.26 13.05 9.97
C ARG A 168 -2.39 12.34 8.95
N GLN A 169 -1.74 13.09 8.05
CA GLN A 169 -0.75 12.51 7.13
C GLN A 169 0.41 11.87 7.89
N ARG A 170 0.93 12.55 8.93
CA ARG A 170 1.98 11.99 9.79
C ARG A 170 1.52 10.75 10.56
N ILE A 171 0.27 10.71 11.03
CA ILE A 171 -0.32 9.50 11.63
C ILE A 171 -0.38 8.36 10.61
N GLY A 172 -0.75 8.64 9.35
CA GLY A 172 -0.73 7.66 8.28
C GLY A 172 0.67 7.11 7.98
N ILE A 173 1.70 7.98 8.06
CA ILE A 173 3.11 7.57 7.94
C ILE A 173 3.52 6.73 9.16
N ALA A 174 3.16 7.15 10.38
CA ALA A 174 3.44 6.40 11.60
C ALA A 174 2.88 4.98 11.53
N ARG A 175 1.63 4.83 11.03
CA ARG A 175 1.00 3.52 10.83
C ARG A 175 1.74 2.66 9.81
N ALA A 176 2.31 3.25 8.76
CA ALA A 176 3.08 2.51 7.77
C ALA A 176 4.49 2.11 8.27
N LEU A 177 4.99 2.77 9.33
CA LEU A 177 6.27 2.47 9.96
C LEU A 177 6.13 1.50 11.15
N ALA A 178 4.92 1.35 11.68
CA ALA A 178 4.60 0.39 12.73
C ALA A 178 4.56 -1.03 12.19
#